data_dae175989d6320b45fe51e4323f80c5d
#
_entry.id   dae175989d6320b45fe51e4323f80c5d
#
_cell.length_a   1.000
_cell.length_b   1.000
_cell.length_c   1.000
_cell.angle_alpha   90.00
_cell.angle_beta   90.00
_cell.angle_gamma   90.00
#
_symmetry.space_group_name_H-M   'P 1'
#
loop_
_entity.id
_entity.type
_entity.pdbx_description
1 polymer ?
#
loop_
_entity_poly.entity_id
_entity_poly.type
_entity_poly.pdbx_seq_one_letter_code
_entity_poly.pdbx_strand_id
1 'polypeptide(L)'
;MNKKETEVILQRIQNWYGRLPNLFIYNEKKFEAKFGWSKEPTKFEDRLSLDYKPINEEESWGEKWESAWFHLEGRVPEEWAGQTVATNLDFSGEGLVYDDKGRAIQGITNASIWDANFARTRVVLFEKAHGNEQIELWVEAAANSLFGVFTDTDPEEDSPKRHGWFDAKVETIRFGIFDTELWHLYLDARILIGLMKHLDGDSVRRSRIILALNNCINAFSDDKIGRAHV
;
A
#
# COMPACT_ATOMS: atom_id res chain seq x y z
N MET A 1 23.20 -4.28 -28.83
CA MET A 1 23.46 -3.44 -27.66
C MET A 1 24.72 -3.99 -26.98
N ASN A 2 25.70 -3.16 -26.66
CA ASN A 2 26.89 -3.63 -25.98
C ASN A 2 26.60 -3.85 -24.47
N LYS A 3 27.49 -4.57 -23.76
CA LYS A 3 27.29 -4.95 -22.36
C LYS A 3 27.09 -3.73 -21.45
N LYS A 4 27.89 -2.68 -21.64
CA LYS A 4 27.83 -1.45 -20.82
C LYS A 4 26.54 -0.67 -21.03
N GLU A 5 26.07 -0.56 -22.26
CA GLU A 5 24.77 0.07 -22.59
C GLU A 5 23.62 -0.71 -21.95
N THR A 6 23.67 -2.05 -22.01
CA THR A 6 22.67 -2.92 -21.37
C THR A 6 22.60 -2.68 -19.88
N GLU A 7 23.74 -2.62 -19.20
CA GLU A 7 23.81 -2.39 -17.75
C GLU A 7 23.18 -1.03 -17.35
N VAL A 8 23.46 0.03 -18.09
CA VAL A 8 22.89 1.37 -17.87
C VAL A 8 21.37 1.35 -18.01
N ILE A 9 20.86 0.69 -19.06
CA ILE A 9 19.40 0.59 -19.28
C ILE A 9 18.74 -0.24 -18.18
N LEU A 10 19.34 -1.34 -17.76
CA LEU A 10 18.82 -2.16 -16.67
C LEU A 10 18.72 -1.37 -15.35
N GLN A 11 19.75 -0.59 -15.02
CA GLN A 11 19.72 0.27 -13.85
C GLN A 11 18.61 1.34 -13.95
N ARG A 12 18.44 1.93 -15.14
CA ARG A 12 17.35 2.89 -15.40
C ARG A 12 15.98 2.25 -15.20
N ILE A 13 15.77 1.02 -15.68
CA ILE A 13 14.53 0.26 -15.49
C ILE A 13 14.27 0.02 -14.00
N GLN A 14 15.27 -0.42 -13.23
CA GLN A 14 15.12 -0.66 -11.81
C GLN A 14 14.76 0.62 -11.05
N ASN A 15 15.44 1.71 -11.31
CA ASN A 15 15.17 3.00 -10.66
C ASN A 15 13.75 3.52 -10.97
N TRP A 16 13.31 3.41 -12.21
CA TRP A 16 11.96 3.79 -12.62
C TRP A 16 10.91 2.91 -11.93
N TYR A 17 11.06 1.59 -12.03
CA TYR A 17 10.14 0.63 -11.43
C TYR A 17 9.98 0.84 -9.92
N GLY A 18 11.09 1.07 -9.21
CA GLY A 18 11.09 1.30 -7.76
C GLY A 18 10.39 2.59 -7.32
N ARG A 19 10.19 3.57 -8.23
CA ARG A 19 9.46 4.82 -7.92
C ARG A 19 7.95 4.71 -8.14
N LEU A 20 7.50 3.80 -9.00
CA LEU A 20 6.08 3.70 -9.38
C LEU A 20 5.12 3.54 -8.20
N PRO A 21 5.43 2.73 -7.16
CA PRO A 21 4.52 2.56 -6.02
C PRO A 21 4.15 3.87 -5.31
N ASN A 22 5.06 4.83 -5.26
CA ASN A 22 4.83 6.13 -4.61
C ASN A 22 3.92 7.07 -5.43
N LEU A 23 3.51 6.65 -6.63
CA LEU A 23 2.72 7.44 -7.56
C LEU A 23 1.29 6.89 -7.74
N PHE A 24 0.98 5.74 -7.14
CA PHE A 24 -0.33 5.11 -7.33
C PHE A 24 -1.48 5.89 -6.73
N ILE A 25 -1.25 6.56 -5.60
CA ILE A 25 -2.25 7.38 -4.94
C ILE A 25 -1.70 8.81 -4.86
N TYR A 26 -2.51 9.76 -5.27
CA TYR A 26 -2.14 11.17 -5.27
C TYR A 26 -3.29 12.04 -4.75
N ASN A 27 -3.02 13.32 -4.49
CA ASN A 27 -3.96 14.25 -3.87
C ASN A 27 -4.49 13.74 -2.52
N GLU A 28 -3.65 13.02 -1.76
CA GLU A 28 -4.07 12.35 -0.54
C GLU A 28 -4.64 13.31 0.51
N LYS A 29 -5.68 12.85 1.21
CA LYS A 29 -6.25 13.46 2.41
C LYS A 29 -6.16 12.49 3.58
N LYS A 30 -5.99 13.02 4.79
CA LYS A 30 -6.02 12.23 6.00
C LYS A 30 -7.45 11.90 6.39
N PHE A 31 -7.66 10.71 6.94
CA PHE A 31 -8.87 10.39 7.69
C PHE A 31 -8.87 11.10 9.04
N GLU A 32 -10.05 11.47 9.52
CA GLU A 32 -10.27 11.65 10.95
C GLU A 32 -10.32 10.25 11.58
N ALA A 33 -9.42 9.99 12.53
CA ALA A 33 -9.24 8.67 13.09
C ALA A 33 -9.37 8.66 14.61
N LYS A 34 -10.02 7.61 15.10
CA LYS A 34 -10.07 7.25 16.52
C LYS A 34 -9.73 5.78 16.65
N PHE A 35 -9.13 5.38 17.76
CA PHE A 35 -8.88 3.99 18.05
C PHE A 35 -9.35 3.60 19.44
N GLY A 36 -9.82 2.36 19.57
CA GLY A 36 -10.13 1.69 20.82
C GLY A 36 -9.18 0.52 21.00
N TRP A 37 -8.33 0.63 22.00
CA TRP A 37 -7.35 -0.40 22.33
C TRP A 37 -7.99 -1.62 23.00
N SER A 38 -7.47 -2.81 22.71
CA SER A 38 -7.84 -4.05 23.38
C SER A 38 -6.62 -4.97 23.49
N LYS A 39 -6.43 -5.56 24.67
CA LYS A 39 -5.38 -6.55 24.87
C LYS A 39 -5.60 -7.81 24.03
N GLU A 40 -6.85 -8.22 23.89
CA GLU A 40 -7.27 -9.40 23.14
C GLU A 40 -8.16 -8.97 21.98
N PRO A 41 -8.23 -9.73 20.87
CA PRO A 41 -9.12 -9.43 19.78
C PRO A 41 -10.57 -9.26 20.21
N THR A 42 -11.20 -8.17 19.78
CA THR A 42 -12.61 -7.84 20.08
C THR A 42 -13.44 -8.03 18.81
N LYS A 43 -14.59 -8.69 18.92
CA LYS A 43 -15.48 -8.88 17.76
C LYS A 43 -16.03 -7.55 17.24
N PHE A 44 -16.40 -7.52 15.95
CA PHE A 44 -17.00 -6.34 15.33
C PHE A 44 -18.21 -5.80 16.11
N GLU A 45 -19.08 -6.69 16.59
CA GLU A 45 -20.30 -6.35 17.33
C GLU A 45 -19.98 -5.65 18.66
N ASP A 46 -18.86 -6.00 19.28
CA ASP A 46 -18.47 -5.51 20.60
C ASP A 46 -17.51 -4.30 20.52
N ARG A 47 -17.06 -3.92 19.31
CA ARG A 47 -16.07 -2.85 19.13
C ARG A 47 -16.46 -1.53 19.80
N LEU A 48 -17.76 -1.19 19.82
CA LEU A 48 -18.25 0.05 20.40
C LEU A 48 -18.18 0.08 21.94
N SER A 49 -17.85 -1.04 22.59
CA SER A 49 -17.62 -1.10 24.04
C SER A 49 -16.23 -0.59 24.43
N LEU A 50 -15.33 -0.39 23.48
CA LEU A 50 -13.97 0.11 23.72
C LEU A 50 -13.97 1.62 23.98
N ASP A 51 -12.95 2.10 24.71
CA ASP A 51 -12.73 3.52 24.96
C ASP A 51 -11.95 4.15 23.80
N TYR A 52 -12.64 4.91 22.94
CA TYR A 52 -12.07 5.50 21.76
C TYR A 52 -11.39 6.84 22.02
N LYS A 53 -10.15 6.97 21.52
CA LYS A 53 -9.35 8.19 21.58
C LYS A 53 -8.95 8.61 20.16
N PRO A 54 -8.82 9.91 19.87
CA PRO A 54 -8.23 10.37 18.63
C PRO A 54 -6.83 9.81 18.46
N ILE A 55 -6.42 9.55 17.19
CA ILE A 55 -5.07 9.12 16.86
C ILE A 55 -4.65 9.71 15.52
N ASN A 56 -3.35 10.03 15.40
CA ASN A 56 -2.74 10.56 14.20
C ASN A 56 -1.63 9.64 13.69
N GLU A 57 -1.16 9.91 12.47
CA GLU A 57 0.06 9.30 11.95
C GLU A 57 1.23 9.58 12.90
N GLU A 58 2.17 8.64 12.99
CA GLU A 58 3.33 8.61 13.87
C GLU A 58 3.02 8.32 15.35
N GLU A 59 1.76 8.16 15.75
CA GLU A 59 1.40 7.80 17.13
C GLU A 59 1.28 6.29 17.31
N SER A 60 1.71 5.79 18.49
CA SER A 60 1.57 4.37 18.87
C SER A 60 0.17 4.10 19.39
N TRP A 61 -0.38 2.93 19.03
CA TRP A 61 -1.73 2.50 19.41
C TRP A 61 -1.74 1.28 20.34
N GLY A 62 -0.61 0.65 20.59
CA GLY A 62 -0.50 -0.52 21.44
C GLY A 62 0.93 -1.03 21.52
N GLU A 63 1.06 -2.25 22.00
CA GLU A 63 2.31 -3.00 22.07
C GLU A 63 2.21 -4.28 21.22
N LYS A 64 3.32 -5.00 21.07
CA LYS A 64 3.35 -6.29 20.35
C LYS A 64 2.31 -7.24 20.91
N TRP A 65 1.57 -7.89 20.03
CA TRP A 65 0.48 -8.86 20.30
C TRP A 65 -0.83 -8.24 20.78
N GLU A 66 -0.92 -6.94 20.86
CA GLU A 66 -2.17 -6.27 21.17
C GLU A 66 -3.00 -6.02 19.91
N SER A 67 -4.26 -5.70 20.12
CA SER A 67 -5.23 -5.41 19.08
C SER A 67 -5.87 -4.05 19.30
N ALA A 68 -6.36 -3.45 18.24
CA ALA A 68 -7.14 -2.22 18.31
C ALA A 68 -8.19 -2.18 17.20
N TRP A 69 -9.30 -1.52 17.48
CA TRP A 69 -10.25 -1.09 16.49
C TRP A 69 -10.02 0.38 16.13
N PHE A 70 -9.93 0.67 14.85
CA PHE A 70 -9.86 2.03 14.34
C PHE A 70 -11.17 2.39 13.67
N HIS A 71 -11.68 3.58 13.95
CA HIS A 71 -12.78 4.20 13.26
C HIS A 71 -12.23 5.34 12.41
N LEU A 72 -12.42 5.25 11.10
CA LEU A 72 -11.89 6.18 10.11
C LEU A 72 -13.04 6.87 9.41
N GLU A 73 -13.05 8.20 9.44
CA GLU A 73 -14.06 9.01 8.77
C GLU A 73 -13.40 9.97 7.77
N GLY A 74 -14.04 10.15 6.64
CA GLY A 74 -13.58 11.05 5.59
C GLY A 74 -14.69 11.45 4.65
N ARG A 75 -14.37 12.38 3.75
CA ARG A 75 -15.28 12.81 2.69
C ARG A 75 -14.52 12.97 1.39
N VAL A 76 -15.02 12.35 0.33
CA VAL A 76 -14.48 12.52 -1.02
C VAL A 76 -14.68 13.97 -1.46
N PRO A 77 -13.63 14.68 -1.88
CA PRO A 77 -13.78 16.01 -2.48
C PRO A 77 -14.67 16.00 -3.72
N GLU A 78 -15.41 17.09 -3.96
CA GLU A 78 -16.27 17.21 -5.11
C GLU A 78 -15.48 17.14 -6.43
N GLU A 79 -14.31 17.72 -6.45
CA GLU A 79 -13.40 17.73 -7.60
C GLU A 79 -12.84 16.35 -7.99
N TRP A 80 -13.04 15.33 -7.14
CA TRP A 80 -12.65 13.94 -7.47
C TRP A 80 -13.78 13.15 -8.14
N ALA A 81 -14.86 13.82 -8.54
CA ALA A 81 -15.94 13.17 -9.29
C ALA A 81 -15.39 12.50 -10.56
N GLY A 82 -15.78 11.26 -10.79
CA GLY A 82 -15.33 10.43 -11.91
C GLY A 82 -14.03 9.68 -11.67
N GLN A 83 -13.31 9.96 -10.58
CA GLN A 83 -12.03 9.32 -10.25
C GLN A 83 -12.23 8.03 -9.46
N THR A 84 -11.24 7.12 -9.56
CA THR A 84 -11.12 6.01 -8.62
C THR A 84 -10.53 6.51 -7.31
N VAL A 85 -11.15 6.19 -6.19
CA VAL A 85 -10.67 6.59 -4.85
C VAL A 85 -10.28 5.36 -4.06
N ALA A 86 -9.09 5.37 -3.48
CA ALA A 86 -8.57 4.29 -2.65
C ALA A 86 -7.94 4.82 -1.37
N THR A 87 -7.82 3.93 -0.39
CA THR A 87 -7.09 4.20 0.85
C THR A 87 -5.59 3.97 0.67
N ASN A 88 -4.82 4.55 1.60
CA ASN A 88 -3.47 4.17 1.93
C ASN A 88 -3.41 4.00 3.46
N LEU A 89 -3.41 2.76 3.94
CA LEU A 89 -3.53 2.41 5.35
C LEU A 89 -2.37 1.53 5.79
N ASP A 90 -1.64 1.99 6.80
CA ASP A 90 -0.56 1.24 7.42
C ASP A 90 -0.60 1.46 8.95
N PHE A 91 -0.83 0.40 9.69
CA PHE A 91 -0.92 0.37 11.14
C PHE A 91 0.26 -0.35 11.80
N SER A 92 1.36 -0.56 11.08
CA SER A 92 2.53 -1.33 11.54
C SER A 92 2.15 -2.71 12.07
N GLY A 93 1.34 -3.43 11.29
CA GLY A 93 0.85 -4.76 11.61
C GLY A 93 -0.05 -5.29 10.52
N GLU A 94 -0.91 -6.22 10.90
CA GLU A 94 -1.98 -6.71 10.04
C GLU A 94 -3.30 -6.06 10.42
N GLY A 95 -4.18 -5.90 9.46
CA GLY A 95 -5.52 -5.38 9.72
C GLY A 95 -6.57 -5.96 8.79
N LEU A 96 -7.82 -5.93 9.24
CA LEU A 96 -8.99 -6.26 8.44
C LEU A 96 -9.92 -5.06 8.38
N VAL A 97 -10.19 -4.60 7.17
CA VAL A 97 -11.04 -3.42 6.90
C VAL A 97 -12.47 -3.85 6.71
N TYR A 98 -13.38 -3.15 7.37
CA TYR A 98 -14.83 -3.36 7.30
C TYR A 98 -15.53 -2.09 6.83
N ASP A 99 -16.70 -2.23 6.20
CA ASP A 99 -17.62 -1.13 5.97
C ASP A 99 -18.42 -0.78 7.25
N ASP A 100 -19.24 0.26 7.16
CA ASP A 100 -20.13 0.73 8.22
C ASP A 100 -21.13 -0.34 8.71
N LYS A 101 -21.42 -1.36 7.89
CA LYS A 101 -22.34 -2.46 8.17
C LYS A 101 -21.67 -3.71 8.74
N GLY A 102 -20.35 -3.67 8.94
CA GLY A 102 -19.59 -4.81 9.46
C GLY A 102 -19.26 -5.87 8.41
N ARG A 103 -19.39 -5.55 7.14
CA ARG A 103 -18.93 -6.44 6.08
C ARG A 103 -17.43 -6.25 5.88
N ALA A 104 -16.68 -7.35 6.04
CA ALA A 104 -15.25 -7.35 5.75
C ALA A 104 -15.00 -7.04 4.25
N ILE A 105 -14.15 -6.06 3.98
CA ILE A 105 -13.80 -5.61 2.63
C ILE A 105 -12.49 -6.26 2.21
N GLN A 106 -11.42 -6.08 2.99
CA GLN A 106 -10.08 -6.52 2.62
C GLN A 106 -9.14 -6.61 3.83
N GLY A 107 -8.27 -7.62 3.84
CA GLY A 107 -7.11 -7.66 4.73
C GLY A 107 -6.02 -6.72 4.24
N ILE A 108 -5.38 -6.02 5.17
CA ILE A 108 -4.26 -5.12 4.91
C ILE A 108 -3.02 -5.55 5.71
N THR A 109 -1.84 -5.28 5.16
CA THR A 109 -0.56 -5.50 5.83
C THR A 109 0.53 -4.65 5.15
N ASN A 110 1.46 -4.14 5.93
CA ASN A 110 2.65 -3.46 5.40
C ASN A 110 3.77 -4.44 5.04
N ALA A 111 3.57 -5.73 5.26
CA ALA A 111 4.57 -6.77 5.05
C ALA A 111 4.20 -7.73 3.92
N SER A 112 5.23 -8.34 3.36
CA SER A 112 5.12 -9.51 2.49
C SER A 112 6.27 -10.46 2.77
N ILE A 113 5.95 -11.72 2.97
CA ILE A 113 6.92 -12.78 3.24
C ILE A 113 7.99 -12.94 2.13
N TRP A 114 7.63 -12.58 0.89
CA TRP A 114 8.50 -12.78 -0.28
C TRP A 114 9.01 -11.49 -0.89
N ASP A 115 8.29 -10.39 -0.70
CA ASP A 115 8.60 -9.12 -1.32
C ASP A 115 7.97 -7.97 -0.52
N ALA A 116 8.79 -7.21 0.19
CA ALA A 116 8.37 -6.05 0.98
C ALA A 116 7.65 -4.97 0.12
N ASN A 117 7.86 -4.97 -1.21
CA ASN A 117 7.12 -4.07 -2.11
C ASN A 117 5.67 -4.52 -2.34
N PHE A 118 5.25 -5.62 -1.75
CA PHE A 118 3.89 -6.16 -1.82
C PHE A 118 3.05 -5.87 -0.58
N ALA A 119 3.36 -4.80 0.11
CA ALA A 119 2.46 -4.27 1.12
C ALA A 119 1.03 -4.11 0.55
N ARG A 120 0.03 -4.51 1.32
CA ARG A 120 -1.39 -4.36 1.00
C ARG A 120 -1.96 -3.24 1.84
N THR A 121 -1.70 -2.01 1.47
CA THR A 121 -2.15 -0.83 2.20
C THR A 121 -3.33 -0.14 1.52
N ARG A 122 -3.73 -0.62 0.33
CA ARG A 122 -4.77 0.00 -0.48
C ARG A 122 -6.05 -0.80 -0.46
N VAL A 123 -7.15 -0.09 -0.24
CA VAL A 123 -8.51 -0.58 -0.42
C VAL A 123 -9.20 0.37 -1.39
N VAL A 124 -9.69 -0.14 -2.53
CA VAL A 124 -10.48 0.66 -3.46
C VAL A 124 -11.86 0.89 -2.83
N LEU A 125 -12.20 2.13 -2.61
CA LEU A 125 -13.47 2.55 -2.01
C LEU A 125 -14.53 2.81 -3.09
N PHE A 126 -14.14 3.52 -4.14
CA PHE A 126 -15.01 3.88 -5.25
C PHE A 126 -14.23 3.71 -6.56
N GLU A 127 -14.73 2.86 -7.47
CA GLU A 127 -14.17 2.76 -8.82
C GLU A 127 -14.43 4.03 -9.63
N LYS A 128 -15.53 4.71 -9.34
CA LYS A 128 -15.92 5.98 -9.93
C LYS A 128 -16.69 6.79 -8.89
N ALA A 129 -16.00 7.67 -8.21
CA ALA A 129 -16.59 8.55 -7.21
C ALA A 129 -17.56 9.54 -7.87
N HIS A 130 -18.58 9.97 -7.13
CA HIS A 130 -19.51 11.03 -7.54
C HIS A 130 -19.11 12.41 -6.99
N GLY A 131 -18.21 12.43 -6.00
CA GLY A 131 -17.87 13.61 -5.20
C GLY A 131 -18.80 13.77 -4.01
N ASN A 132 -18.23 14.23 -2.88
CA ASN A 132 -18.95 14.44 -1.62
C ASN A 132 -19.42 13.16 -0.88
N GLU A 133 -19.06 11.94 -1.33
CA GLU A 133 -19.38 10.74 -0.59
C GLU A 133 -18.73 10.76 0.80
N GLN A 134 -19.50 10.33 1.78
CA GLN A 134 -19.03 10.02 3.11
C GLN A 134 -18.24 8.70 3.05
N ILE A 135 -17.09 8.67 3.67
CA ILE A 135 -16.31 7.45 3.89
C ILE A 135 -16.37 7.14 5.38
N GLU A 136 -16.80 5.95 5.72
CA GLU A 136 -16.75 5.42 7.08
C GLU A 136 -16.20 4.00 7.01
N LEU A 137 -15.07 3.77 7.66
CA LEU A 137 -14.40 2.47 7.71
C LEU A 137 -14.09 2.09 9.15
N TRP A 138 -14.13 0.79 9.38
CA TRP A 138 -13.64 0.19 10.60
C TRP A 138 -12.47 -0.71 10.28
N VAL A 139 -11.41 -0.65 11.08
CA VAL A 139 -10.24 -1.52 10.90
C VAL A 139 -9.94 -2.20 12.22
N GLU A 140 -9.99 -3.53 12.20
CA GLU A 140 -9.40 -4.34 13.26
C GLU A 140 -7.92 -4.51 12.94
N ALA A 141 -7.04 -4.04 13.80
CA ALA A 141 -5.60 -4.16 13.63
C ALA A 141 -4.98 -5.00 14.74
N ALA A 142 -3.96 -5.77 14.37
CA ALA A 142 -3.20 -6.61 15.28
C ALA A 142 -1.70 -6.34 15.12
N ALA A 143 -1.01 -6.08 16.21
CA ALA A 143 0.43 -5.86 16.26
C ALA A 143 1.20 -7.18 16.34
N ASN A 144 0.89 -8.10 15.43
CA ASN A 144 1.53 -9.40 15.33
C ASN A 144 2.77 -9.35 14.43
N SER A 145 3.76 -10.21 14.73
CA SER A 145 4.91 -10.39 13.83
C SER A 145 4.53 -11.20 12.59
N LEU A 146 5.38 -11.11 11.56
CA LEU A 146 5.14 -11.72 10.25
C LEU A 146 4.72 -13.20 10.30
N PHE A 147 5.21 -13.98 11.24
CA PHE A 147 4.87 -15.41 11.38
C PHE A 147 4.09 -15.74 12.64
N GLY A 148 3.53 -14.75 13.29
CA GLY A 148 2.82 -14.98 14.54
C GLY A 148 3.75 -15.41 15.70
N VAL A 149 5.07 -15.46 15.52
CA VAL A 149 6.04 -15.83 16.54
C VAL A 149 7.17 -14.82 16.57
N PHE A 150 7.30 -14.12 17.69
CA PHE A 150 8.49 -13.38 18.03
C PHE A 150 9.38 -14.29 18.87
N THR A 151 10.60 -14.56 18.42
CA THR A 151 11.61 -15.16 19.25
C THR A 151 12.57 -14.08 19.70
N ASP A 152 13.09 -14.17 20.92
CA ASP A 152 14.11 -13.25 21.43
C ASP A 152 15.42 -13.27 20.61
N THR A 153 15.47 -14.19 19.65
CA THR A 153 16.59 -14.38 18.71
C THR A 153 16.35 -13.80 17.35
N ASP A 154 15.15 -13.21 17.09
CA ASP A 154 14.92 -12.49 15.84
C ASP A 154 15.83 -11.26 15.83
N PRO A 155 16.76 -11.14 14.86
CA PRO A 155 17.62 -9.99 14.77
C PRO A 155 16.75 -8.77 14.47
N GLU A 156 16.46 -7.98 15.49
CA GLU A 156 15.60 -6.79 15.41
C GLU A 156 16.10 -5.76 14.38
N GLU A 157 17.40 -5.81 14.04
CA GLU A 157 18.01 -4.82 13.15
C GLU A 157 17.87 -5.11 11.66
N ASP A 158 17.75 -6.36 11.22
CA ASP A 158 17.78 -6.71 9.79
C ASP A 158 16.43 -7.16 9.20
N SER A 159 15.51 -7.64 10.02
CA SER A 159 14.26 -8.24 9.58
C SER A 159 13.11 -7.25 9.36
N PRO A 160 12.87 -6.24 10.18
CA PRO A 160 11.68 -5.38 10.08
C PRO A 160 11.56 -4.65 8.75
N LYS A 161 12.65 -4.08 8.26
CA LYS A 161 12.67 -3.32 6.98
C LYS A 161 12.44 -4.18 5.74
N ARG A 162 12.67 -5.48 5.85
CA ARG A 162 12.48 -6.42 4.73
C ARG A 162 11.04 -6.90 4.64
N HIS A 163 10.35 -6.99 5.78
CA HIS A 163 9.04 -7.63 5.89
C HIS A 163 7.94 -6.72 6.43
N GLY A 164 8.21 -5.42 6.60
CA GLY A 164 7.33 -4.45 7.21
C GLY A 164 7.54 -4.30 8.72
N TRP A 165 6.92 -3.28 9.29
CA TRP A 165 7.00 -2.97 10.71
C TRP A 165 5.79 -3.52 11.45
N PHE A 166 6.01 -4.01 12.67
CA PHE A 166 4.98 -4.58 13.54
C PHE A 166 5.10 -3.99 14.96
N ASP A 167 5.21 -2.67 15.04
CA ASP A 167 5.46 -1.94 16.28
C ASP A 167 4.22 -1.21 16.82
N ALA A 168 3.03 -1.55 16.35
CA ALA A 168 1.76 -0.95 16.77
C ALA A 168 1.75 0.59 16.63
N LYS A 169 2.28 1.10 15.53
CA LYS A 169 2.33 2.52 15.20
C LYS A 169 1.49 2.82 13.97
N VAL A 170 0.81 3.93 13.96
CA VAL A 170 0.12 4.40 12.75
C VAL A 170 1.13 5.05 11.81
N GLU A 171 1.46 4.38 10.71
CA GLU A 171 2.35 4.94 9.69
C GLU A 171 1.58 5.79 8.69
N THR A 172 0.40 5.33 8.25
CA THR A 172 -0.41 6.05 7.26
C THR A 172 -1.88 5.75 7.43
N ILE A 173 -2.71 6.80 7.45
CA ILE A 173 -4.18 6.74 7.48
C ILE A 173 -4.76 7.77 6.50
N ARG A 174 -4.65 7.48 5.20
CA ARG A 174 -5.01 8.41 4.13
C ARG A 174 -5.90 7.75 3.08
N PHE A 175 -6.53 8.59 2.26
CA PHE A 175 -7.22 8.20 1.04
C PHE A 175 -6.90 9.23 -0.05
N GLY A 176 -6.99 8.81 -1.31
CA GLY A 176 -6.65 9.67 -2.43
C GLY A 176 -7.15 9.12 -3.75
N ILE A 177 -6.84 9.82 -4.84
CA ILE A 177 -7.12 9.37 -6.19
C ILE A 177 -6.15 8.26 -6.55
N PHE A 178 -6.68 7.12 -6.97
CA PHE A 178 -5.90 5.94 -7.34
C PHE A 178 -5.77 5.84 -8.86
N ASP A 179 -4.52 5.89 -9.34
CA ASP A 179 -4.19 5.71 -10.75
C ASP A 179 -4.18 4.21 -11.11
N THR A 180 -5.32 3.71 -11.56
CA THR A 180 -5.50 2.32 -11.95
C THR A 180 -4.65 1.93 -13.17
N GLU A 181 -4.43 2.86 -14.12
CA GLU A 181 -3.61 2.60 -15.30
C GLU A 181 -2.14 2.46 -14.92
N LEU A 182 -1.64 3.33 -14.04
CA LEU A 182 -0.30 3.22 -13.49
C LEU A 182 -0.09 1.93 -12.70
N TRP A 183 -1.10 1.52 -11.94
CA TRP A 183 -1.08 0.25 -11.22
C TRP A 183 -0.97 -0.95 -12.18
N HIS A 184 -1.73 -0.96 -13.27
CA HIS A 184 -1.63 -2.01 -14.28
C HIS A 184 -0.26 -2.00 -14.96
N LEU A 185 0.25 -0.81 -15.33
CA LEU A 185 1.59 -0.66 -15.89
C LEU A 185 2.68 -1.22 -14.95
N TYR A 186 2.54 -0.98 -13.66
CA TYR A 186 3.47 -1.52 -12.66
C TYR A 186 3.45 -3.05 -12.64
N LEU A 187 2.26 -3.68 -12.66
CA LEU A 187 2.12 -5.13 -12.69
C LEU A 187 2.70 -5.74 -13.97
N ASP A 188 2.43 -5.14 -15.13
CA ASP A 188 3.00 -5.57 -16.42
C ASP A 188 4.52 -5.45 -16.43
N ALA A 189 5.06 -4.31 -15.97
CA ALA A 189 6.49 -4.10 -15.86
C ALA A 189 7.14 -5.15 -14.93
N ARG A 190 6.49 -5.48 -13.81
CA ARG A 190 6.94 -6.51 -12.88
C ARG A 190 7.07 -7.87 -13.55
N ILE A 191 6.04 -8.29 -14.28
CA ILE A 191 6.03 -9.57 -15.01
C ILE A 191 7.18 -9.58 -16.03
N LEU A 192 7.36 -8.52 -16.80
CA LEU A 192 8.41 -8.41 -17.79
C LEU A 192 9.80 -8.40 -17.16
N ILE A 193 10.00 -7.69 -16.06
CA ILE A 193 11.27 -7.67 -15.31
C ILE A 193 11.57 -9.06 -14.74
N GLY A 194 10.57 -9.73 -14.18
CA GLY A 194 10.71 -11.09 -13.69
C GLY A 194 11.11 -12.07 -14.80
N LEU A 195 10.40 -12.04 -15.92
CA LEU A 195 10.71 -12.87 -17.08
C LEU A 195 12.13 -12.62 -17.61
N MET A 196 12.53 -11.35 -17.71
CA MET A 196 13.85 -10.96 -18.18
C MET A 196 14.99 -11.56 -17.35
N LYS A 197 14.79 -11.72 -16.04
CA LYS A 197 15.80 -12.31 -15.13
C LYS A 197 16.03 -13.80 -15.38
N HIS A 198 15.06 -14.51 -15.95
CA HIS A 198 15.12 -15.94 -16.23
C HIS A 198 15.48 -16.27 -17.68
N LEU A 199 15.68 -15.28 -18.54
CA LEU A 199 16.10 -15.47 -19.93
C LEU A 199 17.63 -15.33 -20.07
N ASP A 200 18.19 -16.12 -20.99
CA ASP A 200 19.63 -16.04 -21.32
C ASP A 200 20.02 -14.62 -21.74
N GLY A 201 21.25 -14.22 -21.39
CA GLY A 201 21.77 -12.87 -21.59
C GLY A 201 21.77 -12.39 -23.04
N ASP A 202 21.96 -13.32 -23.99
CA ASP A 202 22.00 -13.11 -25.44
C ASP A 202 20.66 -13.37 -26.14
N SER A 203 19.63 -13.75 -25.39
CA SER A 203 18.28 -14.00 -25.91
C SER A 203 17.71 -12.76 -26.59
N VAL A 204 17.22 -12.95 -27.81
CA VAL A 204 16.50 -11.91 -28.56
C VAL A 204 15.25 -11.46 -27.78
N ARG A 205 14.57 -12.36 -27.09
CA ARG A 205 13.39 -12.05 -26.30
C ARG A 205 13.76 -11.12 -25.13
N ARG A 206 14.84 -11.42 -24.42
CA ARG A 206 15.34 -10.56 -23.34
C ARG A 206 15.68 -9.15 -23.85
N SER A 207 16.39 -9.05 -24.97
CA SER A 207 16.73 -7.77 -25.59
C SER A 207 15.48 -6.96 -25.97
N ARG A 208 14.42 -7.61 -26.49
CA ARG A 208 13.15 -6.95 -26.82
C ARG A 208 12.44 -6.43 -25.59
N ILE A 209 12.43 -7.17 -24.47
CA ILE A 209 11.85 -6.72 -23.21
C ILE A 209 12.59 -5.49 -22.68
N ILE A 210 13.91 -5.52 -22.66
CA ILE A 210 14.74 -4.38 -22.23
C ILE A 210 14.41 -3.13 -23.07
N LEU A 211 14.33 -3.27 -24.38
CA LEU A 211 14.02 -2.17 -25.28
C LEU A 211 12.59 -1.63 -25.06
N ALA A 212 11.62 -2.51 -24.89
CA ALA A 212 10.22 -2.13 -24.64
C ALA A 212 10.08 -1.35 -23.32
N LEU A 213 10.69 -1.84 -22.22
CA LEU A 213 10.68 -1.15 -20.94
C LEU A 213 11.40 0.21 -21.01
N ASN A 214 12.54 0.28 -21.71
CA ASN A 214 13.24 1.55 -21.91
C ASN A 214 12.43 2.56 -22.74
N ASN A 215 11.70 2.10 -23.76
CA ASN A 215 10.80 2.96 -24.54
C ASN A 215 9.61 3.43 -23.70
N CYS A 216 9.07 2.57 -22.84
CA CYS A 216 8.03 2.94 -21.88
C CYS A 216 8.52 4.08 -20.97
N ILE A 217 9.73 3.97 -20.42
CA ILE A 217 10.33 5.04 -19.59
C ILE A 217 10.49 6.34 -20.36
N ASN A 218 10.84 6.28 -21.65
CA ASN A 218 10.96 7.49 -22.48
C ASN A 218 9.61 8.18 -22.71
N ALA A 219 8.52 7.43 -22.74
CA ALA A 219 7.15 7.94 -22.89
C ALA A 219 6.52 8.34 -21.55
N PHE A 220 7.09 7.87 -20.43
CA PHE A 220 6.57 8.13 -19.10
C PHE A 220 6.95 9.55 -18.64
N SER A 221 5.98 10.27 -18.09
CA SER A 221 6.19 11.61 -17.53
C SER A 221 5.54 11.67 -16.15
N ASP A 222 6.36 11.86 -15.12
CA ASP A 222 5.91 12.03 -13.75
C ASP A 222 4.95 13.25 -13.62
N ASP A 223 5.14 14.28 -14.46
CA ASP A 223 4.31 15.51 -14.43
C ASP A 223 2.89 15.32 -14.96
N LYS A 224 2.60 14.21 -15.64
CA LYS A 224 1.26 13.90 -16.17
C LYS A 224 0.43 13.11 -15.19
N ILE A 225 1.04 12.53 -14.14
CA ILE A 225 0.33 11.81 -13.10
C ILE A 225 -0.39 12.85 -12.25
N GLY A 226 -1.70 12.76 -12.16
CA GLY A 226 -2.55 13.74 -11.48
C GLY A 226 -2.96 14.97 -12.29
N ARG A 227 -2.44 15.17 -13.53
CA ARG A 227 -2.85 16.28 -14.40
C ARG A 227 -3.72 15.87 -15.60
N ALA A 228 -3.91 14.58 -15.82
CA ALA A 228 -4.67 14.09 -16.98
C ALA A 228 -6.18 14.32 -16.89
N HIS A 229 -6.67 14.94 -15.81
CA HIS A 229 -8.08 15.09 -15.52
C HIS A 229 -8.46 16.50 -15.01
N VAL A 230 -7.73 17.54 -15.45
CA VAL A 230 -8.15 18.94 -15.27
C VAL A 230 -8.69 19.47 -16.57
#